data_cb83a6d6ddadc1eb20c92ad5bcbd5fe3
#
_entry.id   cb83a6d6ddadc1eb20c92ad5bcbd5fe3
#
_cell.length_a   1.000
_cell.length_b   1.000
_cell.length_c   1.000
_cell.angle_alpha   90.00
_cell.angle_beta   90.00
_cell.angle_gamma   90.00
#
_symmetry.space_group_name_H-M   'P 1'
#
loop_
_entity.id
_entity.type
_entity.pdbx_description
1 polymer ?
#
loop_
_entity_poly.entity_id
_entity_poly.type
_entity_poly.pdbx_seq_one_letter_code
_entity_poly.pdbx_strand_id
1 'polypeptide(L)'
;MPLSPTGWCTPHGEVYMQSTHLDTAHDVASLAVRRHTAERDENTAKRHESMTNRDENTTKRDAKPSSPSRLSKEPPMIPVRSGARAALGVLAALMLAAALTLVTGGTASADTVVCDKFGSTPIAGGKYIVQNNEWGDDTPQCLTVTGTGFGISTASHNVPTNGAPAAYPSVYAGCHYGNCSTGSGLPVQVSAFKDPRSTVSYRTTGGSWDAAYDIWLDSSPNPAGQNNGAEIMIWGAHSGPPQPAGSRIGTASLGGAAYDVWEGRLSNGGISWNVVSYVRQQGTGSLDVHIADFTGDAAGRGYVDKAWYLTSVQFGFEPWVGGQGLAVDTFSFTTDGGGGTTPPPSGGTTVVGQASDRCLDVKNGAAADGTVVQLWDCNGAGAQKWARQGEALVNPGTGKCLDVSGGRTPNGTLVQLWSCNGQGAQKWRINADGTFVNTQSGKCLDAVERGTAAGTRIQIWDCYGGGGTQPNQVWSIR
;
A
#
# COMPACT_ATOMS: atom_id res chain seq x y z
N MET A 1 38.48 66.77 8.60
CA MET A 1 37.47 67.88 8.60
C MET A 1 36.50 67.61 7.47
N PRO A 2 35.28 67.86 7.70
CA PRO A 2 34.21 66.97 8.16
C PRO A 2 33.10 66.87 7.07
N LEU A 3 32.19 65.96 7.10
CA LEU A 3 30.84 66.03 7.60
C LEU A 3 30.01 64.82 7.08
N SER A 4 29.47 64.10 7.97
CA SER A 4 28.24 63.31 7.77
C SER A 4 27.04 64.21 7.49
N PRO A 5 25.98 63.70 6.86
CA PRO A 5 24.86 63.33 7.75
C PRO A 5 24.11 62.04 7.36
N THR A 6 23.87 61.22 8.32
CA THR A 6 22.61 60.61 8.78
C THR A 6 21.39 60.62 7.89
N GLY A 7 20.93 59.42 7.51
CA GLY A 7 19.59 59.13 7.00
C GLY A 7 19.13 57.81 7.54
N TRP A 8 18.22 57.82 8.51
CA TRP A 8 17.57 56.64 9.10
C TRP A 8 16.55 56.07 8.13
N CYS A 9 16.66 54.82 7.81
CA CYS A 9 15.54 54.03 7.30
C CYS A 9 15.26 52.93 8.29
N THR A 10 14.13 52.98 8.93
CA THR A 10 13.51 51.95 9.76
C THR A 10 13.02 50.83 8.86
N PRO A 11 13.22 49.57 9.24
CA PRO A 11 12.57 48.44 8.63
C PRO A 11 11.29 48.09 9.43
N HIS A 12 10.15 48.46 8.95
CA HIS A 12 8.87 47.87 9.34
C HIS A 12 8.11 47.55 8.04
N GLY A 13 8.22 46.31 7.67
CA GLY A 13 7.36 45.61 6.71
C GLY A 13 6.95 44.30 7.31
N GLU A 14 6.11 44.32 8.33
CA GLU A 14 5.33 43.16 8.73
C GLU A 14 4.36 42.85 7.60
N VAL A 15 4.66 41.78 6.85
CA VAL A 15 3.68 41.21 5.93
C VAL A 15 2.74 40.37 6.79
N TYR A 16 1.66 40.96 7.23
CA TYR A 16 0.49 40.25 7.71
C TYR A 16 -0.08 39.47 6.52
N MET A 17 0.21 38.17 6.45
CA MET A 17 -0.61 37.27 5.65
C MET A 17 -1.99 37.17 6.32
N GLN A 18 -2.97 37.81 5.72
CA GLN A 18 -4.35 37.63 6.14
C GLN A 18 -4.80 36.21 5.80
N SER A 19 -5.08 35.44 6.84
CA SER A 19 -5.58 34.06 6.82
C SER A 19 -7.02 33.93 6.32
N THR A 20 -7.55 34.90 5.61
CA THR A 20 -8.99 34.97 5.27
C THR A 20 -9.42 34.03 4.13
N HIS A 21 -8.49 33.38 3.40
CA HIS A 21 -8.85 32.44 2.33
C HIS A 21 -8.80 30.96 2.72
N LEU A 22 -8.15 30.60 3.81
CA LEU A 22 -8.13 29.21 4.28
C LEU A 22 -9.45 28.75 4.92
N ASP A 23 -10.15 29.66 5.60
CA ASP A 23 -11.38 29.34 6.34
C ASP A 23 -12.54 28.86 5.44
N THR A 24 -12.63 29.34 4.20
CA THR A 24 -13.75 29.00 3.31
C THR A 24 -13.63 27.61 2.67
N ALA A 25 -12.42 27.15 2.40
CA ALA A 25 -12.21 25.85 1.75
C ALA A 25 -12.37 24.67 2.72
N HIS A 26 -11.90 24.82 3.95
CA HIS A 26 -12.07 23.79 4.98
C HIS A 26 -13.51 23.67 5.50
N ASP A 27 -14.26 24.78 5.54
CA ASP A 27 -15.68 24.75 5.93
C ASP A 27 -16.55 23.96 4.93
N VAL A 28 -16.22 23.97 3.64
CA VAL A 28 -16.94 23.20 2.62
C VAL A 28 -16.72 21.69 2.82
N ALA A 29 -15.49 21.27 3.17
CA ALA A 29 -15.19 19.86 3.46
C ALA A 29 -15.94 19.36 4.70
N SER A 30 -15.98 20.15 5.77
CA SER A 30 -16.71 19.84 7.00
C SER A 30 -18.22 19.76 6.78
N LEU A 31 -18.80 20.59 5.93
CA LEU A 31 -20.22 20.58 5.61
C LEU A 31 -20.64 19.39 4.75
N ALA A 32 -19.79 18.95 3.81
CA ALA A 32 -20.06 17.79 2.97
C ALA A 32 -20.07 16.49 3.81
N VAL A 33 -19.12 16.33 4.73
CA VAL A 33 -19.05 15.18 5.63
C VAL A 33 -20.25 15.16 6.60
N ARG A 34 -20.67 16.31 7.12
CA ARG A 34 -21.84 16.39 8.02
C ARG A 34 -23.16 16.05 7.31
N ARG A 35 -23.31 16.37 6.02
CA ARG A 35 -24.49 15.98 5.25
C ARG A 35 -24.55 14.47 4.99
N HIS A 36 -23.42 13.83 4.70
CA HIS A 36 -23.40 12.38 4.49
C HIS A 36 -23.66 11.56 5.76
N THR A 37 -23.23 12.03 6.94
CA THR A 37 -23.56 11.37 8.22
C THR A 37 -25.02 11.53 8.58
N ALA A 38 -25.63 12.70 8.36
CA ALA A 38 -27.05 12.94 8.62
C ALA A 38 -27.97 12.09 7.73
N GLU A 39 -27.66 11.94 6.43
CA GLU A 39 -28.41 11.07 5.52
C GLU A 39 -28.27 9.58 5.86
N ARG A 40 -27.14 9.15 6.41
CA ARG A 40 -26.91 7.76 6.81
C ARG A 40 -27.68 7.42 8.08
N ASP A 41 -27.79 8.33 9.04
CA ASP A 41 -28.54 8.14 10.28
C ASP A 41 -30.07 8.11 10.03
N GLU A 42 -30.58 8.92 9.11
CA GLU A 42 -31.99 8.93 8.72
C GLU A 42 -32.41 7.65 7.98
N ASN A 43 -31.53 7.08 7.13
CA ASN A 43 -31.78 5.80 6.49
C ASN A 43 -31.71 4.60 7.44
N THR A 44 -30.90 4.68 8.49
CA THR A 44 -30.81 3.62 9.50
C THR A 44 -32.03 3.63 10.40
N ALA A 45 -32.54 4.81 10.78
CA ALA A 45 -33.79 4.97 11.56
C ALA A 45 -35.01 4.45 10.80
N LYS A 46 -35.14 4.75 9.50
CA LYS A 46 -36.25 4.25 8.66
C LYS A 46 -36.18 2.73 8.43
N ARG A 47 -35.03 2.09 8.50
CA ARG A 47 -34.91 0.63 8.45
C ARG A 47 -35.33 -0.05 9.76
N HIS A 48 -35.12 0.58 10.92
CA HIS A 48 -35.55 0.03 12.21
C HIS A 48 -37.05 0.09 12.40
N GLU A 49 -37.72 1.16 11.97
CA GLU A 49 -39.20 1.24 12.02
C GLU A 49 -39.88 0.24 11.08
N SER A 50 -39.26 -0.12 9.94
CA SER A 50 -39.83 -1.15 9.02
C SER A 50 -39.71 -2.59 9.54
N MET A 51 -38.81 -2.87 10.48
CA MET A 51 -38.63 -4.22 11.06
C MET A 51 -39.51 -4.47 12.30
N THR A 52 -39.90 -3.43 13.04
CA THR A 52 -40.73 -3.58 14.24
C THR A 52 -42.21 -3.79 13.94
N ASN A 53 -42.68 -3.50 12.73
CA ASN A 53 -44.10 -3.70 12.34
C ASN A 53 -44.42 -5.03 11.64
N ARG A 54 -43.50 -5.99 11.65
CA ARG A 54 -43.70 -7.30 10.95
C ARG A 54 -43.93 -8.49 11.90
N ASP A 55 -43.79 -8.35 13.20
CA ASP A 55 -43.85 -9.49 14.14
C ASP A 55 -45.13 -9.65 14.97
N GLU A 56 -46.22 -8.93 14.65
CA GLU A 56 -47.45 -9.02 15.43
C GLU A 56 -48.64 -9.75 14.76
N ASN A 57 -48.46 -10.56 13.73
CA ASN A 57 -49.61 -11.21 13.12
C ASN A 57 -49.36 -12.66 12.65
N THR A 58 -48.93 -13.56 13.54
CA THR A 58 -49.12 -15.01 13.35
C THR A 58 -49.03 -15.79 14.68
N THR A 59 -50.12 -15.79 15.41
CA THR A 59 -50.42 -16.86 16.38
C THR A 59 -51.87 -17.26 16.23
N LYS A 60 -52.11 -18.44 15.69
CA LYS A 60 -53.14 -19.44 16.05
C LYS A 60 -53.51 -20.31 14.86
N ARG A 61 -53.09 -21.57 14.88
CA ARG A 61 -54.02 -22.72 14.85
C ARG A 61 -53.30 -24.06 14.85
N ASP A 62 -53.77 -24.83 15.66
CA ASP A 62 -53.59 -26.15 16.24
C ASP A 62 -53.38 -27.36 15.33
N ALA A 63 -52.61 -28.32 15.91
CA ALA A 63 -52.80 -29.77 16.07
C ALA A 63 -52.92 -30.73 14.85
N LYS A 64 -51.89 -31.56 14.69
CA LYS A 64 -51.73 -33.03 14.71
C LYS A 64 -52.87 -33.95 14.22
N PRO A 65 -52.70 -35.27 13.89
CA PRO A 65 -51.50 -36.06 13.44
C PRO A 65 -51.80 -37.13 12.34
N SER A 66 -50.79 -37.96 12.08
CA SER A 66 -50.84 -39.40 11.65
C SER A 66 -50.37 -39.78 10.26
N SER A 67 -49.32 -40.60 10.27
CA SER A 67 -48.87 -41.59 9.24
C SER A 67 -49.90 -42.71 9.07
N PRO A 68 -49.79 -43.71 8.13
CA PRO A 68 -48.61 -44.31 7.56
C PRO A 68 -48.71 -44.90 6.09
N SER A 69 -47.55 -45.26 5.56
CA SER A 69 -47.21 -46.45 4.75
C SER A 69 -47.97 -46.81 3.49
N ARG A 70 -47.25 -47.13 2.42
CA ARG A 70 -47.02 -48.40 1.67
C ARG A 70 -46.50 -48.17 0.25
N LEU A 71 -45.30 -48.65 -0.02
CA LEU A 71 -44.97 -49.87 -0.78
C LEU A 71 -45.45 -49.99 -2.25
N SER A 72 -44.43 -50.18 -3.12
CA SER A 72 -44.29 -51.09 -4.27
C SER A 72 -44.91 -50.68 -5.60
N LYS A 73 -44.10 -50.65 -6.64
CA LYS A 73 -43.79 -51.78 -7.56
C LYS A 73 -43.05 -51.29 -8.83
N GLU A 74 -41.90 -51.83 -9.06
CA GLU A 74 -41.42 -52.19 -10.41
C GLU A 74 -42.25 -53.40 -10.88
N PRO A 75 -42.23 -53.83 -12.11
CA PRO A 75 -41.34 -53.91 -13.25
C PRO A 75 -42.09 -53.87 -14.65
N PRO A 76 -41.69 -54.40 -15.78
CA PRO A 76 -40.53 -55.21 -16.13
C PRO A 76 -39.83 -54.86 -17.46
N MET A 77 -38.62 -55.37 -17.61
CA MET A 77 -37.92 -55.60 -18.89
C MET A 77 -38.56 -56.70 -19.72
N ILE A 78 -38.55 -56.65 -21.07
CA ILE A 78 -38.48 -57.79 -21.98
C ILE A 78 -37.65 -57.41 -23.24
N PRO A 79 -36.99 -58.37 -23.88
CA PRO A 79 -35.76 -58.19 -24.63
C PRO A 79 -35.84 -58.56 -26.13
N VAL A 80 -34.65 -58.37 -26.81
CA VAL A 80 -34.09 -59.23 -27.91
C VAL A 80 -34.63 -59.04 -29.34
N ARG A 81 -33.83 -58.79 -30.32
CA ARG A 81 -32.94 -59.64 -31.05
C ARG A 81 -32.30 -58.98 -32.28
N SER A 82 -31.02 -59.18 -32.33
CA SER A 82 -30.15 -59.51 -33.47
C SER A 82 -30.69 -59.45 -34.90
N GLY A 83 -29.90 -58.92 -35.80
CA GLY A 83 -29.95 -59.12 -37.26
C GLY A 83 -28.95 -58.18 -37.95
N ALA A 84 -28.01 -58.61 -38.33
CA ALA A 84 -26.84 -58.83 -39.13
C ALA A 84 -26.79 -58.01 -40.45
N ARG A 85 -25.60 -57.53 -40.73
CA ARG A 85 -24.82 -57.47 -41.98
C ARG A 85 -25.02 -56.31 -42.98
N ALA A 86 -23.91 -55.63 -43.10
CA ALA A 86 -23.10 -55.31 -44.27
C ALA A 86 -23.43 -54.03 -45.05
N ALA A 87 -22.57 -53.13 -45.16
CA ALA A 87 -21.64 -52.82 -46.23
C ALA A 87 -21.10 -51.41 -46.17
N LEU A 88 -19.82 -51.31 -46.25
CA LEU A 88 -18.91 -50.25 -46.74
C LEU A 88 -19.55 -48.94 -47.21
N GLY A 89 -19.06 -47.86 -46.61
CA GLY A 89 -19.12 -46.49 -47.10
C GLY A 89 -18.13 -45.63 -46.37
N VAL A 90 -16.93 -45.48 -46.93
CA VAL A 90 -15.91 -44.54 -46.51
C VAL A 90 -16.42 -43.12 -46.72
N LEU A 91 -16.63 -42.37 -45.66
CA LEU A 91 -16.67 -40.91 -45.70
C LEU A 91 -16.00 -40.39 -44.44
N ALA A 92 -14.77 -39.90 -44.66
CA ALA A 92 -14.03 -39.15 -43.66
C ALA A 92 -14.77 -37.84 -43.30
N ALA A 93 -15.46 -37.81 -42.17
CA ALA A 93 -15.91 -36.57 -41.57
C ALA A 93 -14.88 -36.16 -40.56
N LEU A 94 -14.10 -35.14 -40.91
CA LEU A 94 -13.26 -34.38 -40.00
C LEU A 94 -14.14 -33.78 -38.88
N MET A 95 -14.15 -34.42 -37.75
CA MET A 95 -14.59 -33.79 -36.50
C MET A 95 -13.49 -32.84 -36.05
N LEU A 96 -13.64 -31.54 -36.41
CA LEU A 96 -12.92 -30.45 -35.81
C LEU A 96 -13.47 -30.27 -34.39
N ALA A 97 -12.90 -30.97 -33.42
CA ALA A 97 -13.14 -30.68 -32.03
C ALA A 97 -12.45 -29.32 -31.73
N ALA A 98 -13.21 -28.24 -31.85
CA ALA A 98 -12.82 -26.96 -31.31
C ALA A 98 -12.77 -27.13 -29.80
N ALA A 99 -11.57 -27.42 -29.26
CA ALA A 99 -11.29 -27.26 -27.87
C ALA A 99 -11.40 -25.76 -27.58
N LEU A 100 -12.56 -25.34 -27.07
CA LEU A 100 -12.73 -24.02 -26.46
C LEU A 100 -11.90 -24.04 -25.20
N THR A 101 -10.62 -23.68 -25.28
CA THR A 101 -9.85 -23.32 -24.14
C THR A 101 -10.49 -22.04 -23.59
N LEU A 102 -11.28 -22.18 -22.53
CA LEU A 102 -11.60 -21.08 -21.64
C LEU A 102 -10.25 -20.59 -21.09
N VAL A 103 -9.67 -19.64 -21.80
CA VAL A 103 -8.69 -18.75 -21.21
C VAL A 103 -9.46 -17.99 -20.13
N THR A 104 -9.43 -18.47 -18.91
CA THR A 104 -9.72 -17.63 -17.77
C THR A 104 -8.60 -16.59 -17.73
N GLY A 105 -8.74 -15.58 -18.56
CA GLY A 105 -7.99 -14.35 -18.38
C GLY A 105 -8.27 -13.93 -16.94
N GLY A 106 -7.26 -13.99 -16.09
CA GLY A 106 -7.32 -13.29 -14.82
C GLY A 106 -7.75 -11.88 -15.18
N THR A 107 -8.93 -11.46 -14.72
CA THR A 107 -9.38 -10.09 -14.86
C THR A 107 -8.28 -9.24 -14.22
N ALA A 108 -7.48 -8.57 -15.03
CA ALA A 108 -6.75 -7.41 -14.56
C ALA A 108 -7.84 -6.54 -13.92
N SER A 109 -7.78 -6.35 -12.60
CA SER A 109 -8.66 -5.41 -11.94
C SER A 109 -8.43 -4.10 -12.68
N ALA A 110 -9.45 -3.59 -13.36
CA ALA A 110 -9.36 -2.30 -14.01
C ALA A 110 -9.01 -1.29 -12.90
N ASP A 111 -8.00 -0.45 -13.15
CA ASP A 111 -7.63 0.59 -12.21
C ASP A 111 -8.88 1.43 -11.91
N THR A 112 -9.12 1.67 -10.63
CA THR A 112 -10.26 2.48 -10.21
C THR A 112 -9.92 3.95 -10.46
N VAL A 113 -10.82 4.67 -11.12
CA VAL A 113 -10.68 6.13 -11.33
C VAL A 113 -11.52 6.86 -10.30
N VAL A 114 -10.91 7.84 -9.62
CA VAL A 114 -11.56 8.69 -8.61
C VAL A 114 -11.42 10.14 -9.05
N CYS A 115 -12.55 10.79 -9.39
CA CYS A 115 -12.59 12.19 -9.85
C CYS A 115 -13.43 13.11 -8.94
N ASP A 116 -14.20 12.55 -8.01
CA ASP A 116 -14.92 13.37 -7.04
C ASP A 116 -13.90 14.08 -6.13
N LYS A 117 -14.10 15.37 -5.85
CA LYS A 117 -13.17 16.21 -5.06
C LYS A 117 -12.73 15.55 -3.75
N PHE A 118 -13.66 14.98 -3.03
CA PHE A 118 -13.45 14.28 -1.77
C PHE A 118 -13.66 12.76 -1.92
N GLY A 119 -13.61 12.27 -3.16
CA GLY A 119 -13.71 10.86 -3.47
C GLY A 119 -12.55 10.07 -2.87
N SER A 120 -12.82 8.86 -2.45
CA SER A 120 -11.81 7.96 -1.90
C SER A 120 -12.15 6.50 -2.20
N THR A 121 -11.13 5.64 -2.16
CA THR A 121 -11.29 4.20 -2.36
C THR A 121 -10.28 3.42 -1.52
N PRO A 122 -10.71 2.31 -0.89
CA PRO A 122 -9.79 1.46 -0.15
C PRO A 122 -8.93 0.62 -1.10
N ILE A 123 -7.67 0.41 -0.72
CA ILE A 123 -6.71 -0.48 -1.38
C ILE A 123 -6.13 -1.47 -0.38
N ALA A 124 -5.41 -2.49 -0.86
CA ALA A 124 -4.78 -3.52 -0.03
C ALA A 124 -5.74 -4.16 0.98
N GLY A 125 -6.98 -4.50 0.54
CA GLY A 125 -8.00 -5.08 1.41
C GLY A 125 -8.54 -4.15 2.49
N GLY A 126 -8.47 -2.83 2.27
CA GLY A 126 -8.91 -1.80 3.21
C GLY A 126 -7.84 -1.33 4.19
N LYS A 127 -6.62 -1.90 4.11
CA LYS A 127 -5.50 -1.49 4.98
C LYS A 127 -5.11 -0.03 4.75
N TYR A 128 -5.25 0.45 3.54
CA TYR A 128 -5.01 1.83 3.15
C TYR A 128 -6.19 2.40 2.38
N ILE A 129 -6.30 3.73 2.39
CA ILE A 129 -7.29 4.46 1.60
C ILE A 129 -6.54 5.45 0.72
N VAL A 130 -6.91 5.51 -0.56
CA VAL A 130 -6.50 6.57 -1.48
C VAL A 130 -7.63 7.60 -1.53
N GLN A 131 -7.29 8.88 -1.45
CA GLN A 131 -8.25 9.99 -1.52
C GLN A 131 -7.79 11.06 -2.51
N ASN A 132 -8.75 11.69 -3.18
CA ASN A 132 -8.49 12.80 -4.11
C ASN A 132 -8.22 14.12 -3.38
N ASN A 133 -8.99 14.41 -2.34
CA ASN A 133 -8.79 15.51 -1.40
C ASN A 133 -8.45 16.85 -2.08
N GLU A 134 -9.29 17.25 -3.04
CA GLU A 134 -9.18 18.50 -3.80
C GLU A 134 -10.00 19.60 -3.12
N TRP A 135 -9.37 20.42 -2.29
CA TRP A 135 -10.06 21.39 -1.44
C TRP A 135 -9.76 22.86 -1.78
N GLY A 136 -8.62 23.16 -2.38
CA GLY A 136 -8.15 24.52 -2.60
C GLY A 136 -8.42 25.07 -4.00
N ASP A 137 -8.94 24.25 -4.92
CA ASP A 137 -9.22 24.64 -6.31
C ASP A 137 -10.46 23.90 -6.83
N ASP A 138 -11.07 24.43 -7.89
CA ASP A 138 -12.17 23.81 -8.64
C ASP A 138 -11.72 23.21 -9.99
N THR A 139 -10.40 23.22 -10.26
CA THR A 139 -9.83 22.60 -11.46
C THR A 139 -9.95 21.07 -11.35
N PRO A 140 -10.58 20.38 -12.32
CA PRO A 140 -10.80 18.95 -12.21
C PRO A 140 -9.52 18.16 -11.97
N GLN A 141 -9.54 17.30 -10.94
CA GLN A 141 -8.49 16.34 -10.63
C GLN A 141 -9.04 14.92 -10.61
N CYS A 142 -8.35 13.99 -11.27
CA CYS A 142 -8.68 12.57 -11.23
C CYS A 142 -7.46 11.74 -10.87
N LEU A 143 -7.70 10.70 -10.08
CA LEU A 143 -6.70 9.69 -9.71
C LEU A 143 -6.98 8.38 -10.43
N THR A 144 -5.95 7.75 -10.96
CA THR A 144 -5.96 6.33 -11.32
C THR A 144 -5.35 5.55 -10.15
N VAL A 145 -6.16 4.74 -9.48
CA VAL A 145 -5.78 4.04 -8.25
C VAL A 145 -5.39 2.61 -8.56
N THR A 146 -4.23 2.20 -8.07
CA THR A 146 -3.69 0.85 -8.18
C THR A 146 -3.85 0.08 -6.87
N GLY A 147 -3.47 -1.18 -6.84
CA GLY A 147 -3.45 -1.98 -5.59
C GLY A 147 -2.41 -1.52 -4.55
N THR A 148 -1.46 -0.64 -4.93
CA THR A 148 -0.31 -0.24 -4.10
C THR A 148 -0.15 1.27 -3.94
N GLY A 149 -0.90 2.09 -4.70
CA GLY A 149 -0.78 3.53 -4.71
C GLY A 149 -1.75 4.18 -5.69
N PHE A 150 -1.35 5.31 -6.28
CA PHE A 150 -2.17 6.04 -7.26
C PHE A 150 -1.31 6.92 -8.17
N GLY A 151 -1.85 7.31 -9.29
CA GLY A 151 -1.30 8.37 -10.15
C GLY A 151 -2.33 9.46 -10.41
N ILE A 152 -1.91 10.72 -10.46
CA ILE A 152 -2.78 11.83 -10.87
C ILE A 152 -2.89 11.79 -12.40
N SER A 153 -4.01 11.30 -12.90
CA SER A 153 -4.26 11.13 -14.33
C SER A 153 -4.78 12.41 -15.00
N THR A 154 -5.41 13.29 -14.24
CA THR A 154 -5.89 14.59 -14.68
C THR A 154 -5.65 15.61 -13.58
N ALA A 155 -4.94 16.69 -13.89
CA ALA A 155 -4.81 17.89 -13.08
C ALA A 155 -4.14 18.98 -13.93
N SER A 156 -4.59 20.22 -13.78
CA SER A 156 -3.96 21.39 -14.40
C SER A 156 -4.08 22.60 -13.47
N HIS A 157 -3.81 22.37 -12.19
CA HIS A 157 -3.90 23.42 -11.17
C HIS A 157 -3.02 24.63 -11.51
N ASN A 158 -3.45 25.78 -11.08
CA ASN A 158 -2.70 27.03 -11.26
C ASN A 158 -3.11 28.03 -10.18
N VAL A 159 -2.84 27.67 -8.92
CA VAL A 159 -3.09 28.52 -7.77
C VAL A 159 -1.81 29.29 -7.37
N PRO A 160 -1.94 30.42 -6.64
CA PRO A 160 -0.79 31.20 -6.20
C PRO A 160 0.17 30.38 -5.32
N THR A 161 1.45 30.35 -5.68
CA THR A 161 2.47 29.55 -4.99
C THR A 161 2.89 30.07 -3.60
N ASN A 162 2.38 31.23 -3.19
CA ASN A 162 2.53 31.82 -1.86
C ASN A 162 1.27 31.65 -0.99
N GLY A 163 0.30 30.88 -1.45
CA GLY A 163 -0.93 30.51 -0.76
C GLY A 163 -1.01 29.03 -0.47
N ALA A 164 -2.20 28.59 -0.10
CA ALA A 164 -2.48 27.16 0.10
C ALA A 164 -2.40 26.38 -1.22
N PRO A 165 -2.09 25.07 -1.17
CA PRO A 165 -2.12 24.20 -2.36
C PRO A 165 -3.55 23.98 -2.87
N ALA A 166 -3.66 23.48 -4.10
CA ALA A 166 -4.95 23.16 -4.71
C ALA A 166 -5.61 21.93 -4.11
N ALA A 167 -4.81 20.95 -3.68
CA ALA A 167 -5.28 19.65 -3.23
C ALA A 167 -4.20 18.96 -2.38
N TYR A 168 -4.56 17.83 -1.75
CA TYR A 168 -3.62 16.86 -1.20
C TYR A 168 -4.09 15.43 -1.52
N PRO A 169 -4.05 15.00 -2.80
CA PRO A 169 -4.28 13.60 -3.15
C PRO A 169 -3.25 12.72 -2.45
N SER A 170 -3.73 11.76 -1.69
CA SER A 170 -2.87 10.96 -0.81
C SER A 170 -3.34 9.52 -0.65
N VAL A 171 -2.43 8.66 -0.20
CA VAL A 171 -2.72 7.34 0.35
C VAL A 171 -2.41 7.35 1.84
N TYR A 172 -3.28 6.74 2.66
CA TYR A 172 -3.09 6.79 4.10
C TYR A 172 -3.48 5.51 4.84
N ALA A 173 -2.88 5.36 6.02
CA ALA A 173 -3.26 4.45 7.10
C ALA A 173 -3.82 5.25 8.27
N GLY A 174 -4.85 4.74 8.94
CA GLY A 174 -5.52 5.43 10.05
C GLY A 174 -6.80 6.13 9.60
N CYS A 175 -7.12 7.26 10.21
CA CYS A 175 -8.36 7.99 10.00
C CYS A 175 -8.12 9.41 9.48
N HIS A 176 -8.94 9.84 8.51
CA HIS A 176 -9.00 11.21 8.02
C HIS A 176 -10.48 11.63 7.97
N TYR A 177 -10.87 12.62 8.80
CA TYR A 177 -12.26 13.10 8.94
C TYR A 177 -13.30 11.98 9.08
N GLY A 178 -13.00 10.98 9.93
CA GLY A 178 -13.91 9.85 10.17
C GLY A 178 -13.91 8.76 9.09
N ASN A 179 -13.21 8.94 7.97
CA ASN A 179 -12.97 7.89 7.01
C ASN A 179 -11.70 7.12 7.42
N CYS A 180 -11.86 5.86 7.83
CA CYS A 180 -10.80 5.10 8.47
C CYS A 180 -10.42 3.85 7.68
N SER A 181 -9.13 3.61 7.53
CA SER A 181 -8.59 2.35 7.02
C SER A 181 -8.77 1.23 8.07
N THR A 182 -8.75 -0.01 7.62
CA THR A 182 -8.91 -1.18 8.51
C THR A 182 -7.56 -1.85 8.77
N GLY A 183 -7.33 -2.30 10.01
CA GLY A 183 -6.13 -3.09 10.33
C GLY A 183 -4.81 -2.31 10.26
N SER A 184 -4.83 -0.99 10.31
CA SER A 184 -3.63 -0.14 10.35
C SER A 184 -2.88 -0.23 11.69
N GLY A 185 -3.55 -0.63 12.76
CA GLY A 185 -3.02 -0.60 14.12
C GLY A 185 -3.09 0.78 14.77
N LEU A 186 -3.61 1.79 14.07
CA LEU A 186 -3.85 3.13 14.60
C LEU A 186 -5.26 3.22 15.24
N PRO A 187 -5.45 4.09 16.24
CA PRO A 187 -4.49 5.04 16.81
C PRO A 187 -3.51 4.40 17.81
N VAL A 188 -2.30 5.01 17.95
CA VAL A 188 -1.29 4.60 18.93
C VAL A 188 -0.77 5.84 19.65
N GLN A 189 -0.68 5.80 20.99
CA GLN A 189 -0.14 6.90 21.78
C GLN A 189 1.37 7.08 21.52
N VAL A 190 1.84 8.31 21.38
CA VAL A 190 3.24 8.62 21.07
C VAL A 190 4.20 8.02 22.14
N SER A 191 3.81 8.07 23.43
CA SER A 191 4.57 7.45 24.51
C SER A 191 4.65 5.92 24.45
N ALA A 192 3.78 5.28 23.66
CA ALA A 192 3.69 3.83 23.48
C ALA A 192 4.27 3.35 22.15
N PHE A 193 4.93 4.23 21.39
CA PHE A 193 5.58 3.85 20.13
C PHE A 193 6.60 2.73 20.37
N LYS A 194 6.51 1.68 19.56
CA LYS A 194 7.56 0.66 19.46
C LYS A 194 8.53 1.05 18.34
N ASP A 195 8.05 1.10 17.12
CA ASP A 195 8.76 1.61 15.95
C ASP A 195 7.77 1.84 14.81
N PRO A 196 6.87 2.84 14.89
CA PRO A 196 5.97 3.14 13.78
C PRO A 196 6.79 3.56 12.57
N ARG A 197 6.66 2.81 11.48
CA ARG A 197 7.46 2.97 10.28
C ARG A 197 6.59 3.02 9.04
N SER A 198 6.93 3.89 8.12
CA SER A 198 6.31 3.99 6.81
C SER A 198 7.34 4.04 5.72
N THR A 199 7.04 3.37 4.59
CA THR A 199 7.87 3.45 3.38
C THR A 199 7.01 3.88 2.20
N VAL A 200 7.60 4.66 1.30
CA VAL A 200 6.95 5.10 0.08
C VAL A 200 7.95 5.16 -1.08
N SER A 201 7.48 4.83 -2.28
CA SER A 201 8.15 5.19 -3.53
C SER A 201 7.18 5.97 -4.41
N TYR A 202 7.70 6.99 -5.09
CA TYR A 202 6.87 7.92 -5.86
C TYR A 202 7.62 8.50 -7.05
N ARG A 203 6.86 8.99 -8.01
CA ARG A 203 7.35 9.66 -9.21
C ARG A 203 6.81 11.07 -9.28
N THR A 204 7.65 11.97 -9.79
CA THR A 204 7.33 13.39 -9.91
C THR A 204 7.38 13.86 -11.35
N THR A 205 6.76 15.00 -11.61
CA THR A 205 6.69 15.64 -12.93
C THR A 205 7.01 17.12 -12.82
N GLY A 206 6.95 17.84 -13.92
CA GLY A 206 7.06 19.31 -13.90
C GLY A 206 5.93 19.99 -13.14
N GLY A 207 6.11 21.27 -12.80
CA GLY A 207 5.14 22.05 -12.05
C GLY A 207 5.67 22.60 -10.73
N SER A 208 4.76 23.10 -9.88
CA SER A 208 5.06 23.54 -8.51
C SER A 208 4.27 22.68 -7.54
N TRP A 209 4.98 21.91 -6.74
CA TRP A 209 4.43 20.91 -5.85
C TRP A 209 5.41 20.54 -4.74
N ASP A 210 4.90 19.94 -3.68
CA ASP A 210 5.69 19.07 -2.81
C ASP A 210 5.20 17.62 -2.88
N ALA A 211 6.07 16.71 -2.40
CA ALA A 211 5.79 15.31 -2.18
C ALA A 211 6.11 15.01 -0.71
N ALA A 212 5.07 14.86 0.10
CA ALA A 212 5.21 14.88 1.54
C ALA A 212 4.42 13.77 2.24
N TYR A 213 4.98 13.33 3.38
CA TYR A 213 4.15 12.77 4.44
C TYR A 213 3.39 13.89 5.15
N ASP A 214 2.18 13.55 5.54
CA ASP A 214 1.31 14.30 6.43
C ASP A 214 0.86 13.37 7.57
N ILE A 215 1.45 13.56 8.75
CA ILE A 215 1.34 12.66 9.90
C ILE A 215 0.59 13.39 11.01
N TRP A 216 -0.60 12.91 11.32
CA TRP A 216 -1.53 13.57 12.23
C TRP A 216 -1.51 13.01 13.63
N LEU A 217 -1.41 13.92 14.60
CA LEU A 217 -1.49 13.65 16.02
C LEU A 217 -2.69 14.38 16.63
N ASP A 218 -3.36 13.76 17.59
CA ASP A 218 -4.50 14.33 18.31
C ASP A 218 -4.44 14.02 19.79
N SER A 219 -5.00 14.90 20.63
CA SER A 219 -5.12 14.67 22.07
C SER A 219 -6.08 13.53 22.41
N SER A 220 -6.97 13.16 21.47
CA SER A 220 -7.92 12.04 21.56
C SER A 220 -7.52 10.91 20.61
N PRO A 221 -7.71 9.64 20.97
CA PRO A 221 -7.50 8.53 20.04
C PRO A 221 -8.48 8.50 18.86
N ASN A 222 -9.65 9.14 18.99
CA ASN A 222 -10.72 9.11 17.99
C ASN A 222 -11.27 10.52 17.73
N PRO A 223 -10.50 11.39 17.04
CA PRO A 223 -11.01 12.71 16.68
C PRO A 223 -12.18 12.58 15.70
N ALA A 224 -13.25 13.33 15.95
CA ALA A 224 -14.43 13.34 15.08
C ALA A 224 -14.25 14.15 13.78
N GLY A 225 -13.20 14.96 13.69
CA GLY A 225 -12.94 15.86 12.58
C GLY A 225 -11.48 16.29 12.52
N GLN A 226 -11.24 17.62 12.50
CA GLN A 226 -9.89 18.18 12.49
C GLN A 226 -9.11 17.78 13.74
N ASN A 227 -7.89 17.30 13.56
CA ASN A 227 -6.96 16.98 14.64
C ASN A 227 -6.50 18.27 15.36
N ASN A 228 -6.31 18.20 16.68
CA ASN A 228 -6.01 19.35 17.52
C ASN A 228 -4.59 19.34 18.11
N GLY A 229 -3.79 18.33 17.81
CA GLY A 229 -2.43 18.17 18.33
C GLY A 229 -1.39 18.78 17.40
N ALA A 230 -0.83 17.94 16.54
CA ALA A 230 0.19 18.36 15.58
C ALA A 230 0.03 17.64 14.23
N GLU A 231 0.47 18.33 13.21
CA GLU A 231 0.71 17.84 11.85
C GLU A 231 2.24 17.81 11.64
N ILE A 232 2.78 16.63 11.40
CA ILE A 232 4.20 16.46 11.09
C ILE A 232 4.31 16.20 9.59
N MET A 233 4.82 17.17 8.87
CA MET A 233 5.09 17.03 7.44
C MET A 233 6.54 16.61 7.20
N ILE A 234 6.76 15.67 6.27
CA ILE A 234 8.10 15.27 5.84
C ILE A 234 8.15 15.39 4.32
N TRP A 235 8.69 16.50 3.85
CA TRP A 235 8.87 16.76 2.43
C TRP A 235 10.05 15.95 1.89
N GLY A 236 9.76 14.92 1.12
CA GLY A 236 10.76 14.08 0.47
C GLY A 236 11.40 14.74 -0.74
N ALA A 237 10.62 15.54 -1.46
CA ALA A 237 11.04 16.38 -2.58
C ALA A 237 10.03 17.52 -2.78
N HIS A 238 10.45 18.58 -3.44
CA HIS A 238 9.57 19.68 -3.86
C HIS A 238 10.09 20.33 -5.15
N SER A 239 9.22 21.05 -5.84
CA SER A 239 9.54 21.80 -7.05
C SER A 239 8.85 23.16 -7.02
N GLY A 240 9.57 24.20 -7.46
CA GLY A 240 9.05 25.55 -7.47
C GLY A 240 9.24 26.30 -6.16
N PRO A 241 8.59 27.49 -6.02
CA PRO A 241 8.76 28.40 -4.89
C PRO A 241 7.94 28.07 -3.62
N PRO A 242 6.97 27.11 -3.59
CA PRO A 242 6.21 26.86 -2.37
C PRO A 242 7.11 26.57 -1.17
N GLN A 243 6.69 27.03 0.00
CA GLN A 243 7.36 26.85 1.27
C GLN A 243 6.37 26.30 2.30
N PRO A 244 6.85 25.54 3.30
CA PRO A 244 6.00 25.08 4.38
C PRO A 244 5.34 26.23 5.15
N ALA A 245 4.24 25.91 5.83
CA ALA A 245 3.57 26.85 6.73
C ALA A 245 4.52 27.35 7.83
N GLY A 246 4.41 28.64 8.16
CA GLY A 246 5.19 29.27 9.24
C GLY A 246 6.57 29.74 8.82
N SER A 247 7.60 29.46 9.61
CA SER A 247 8.96 29.93 9.39
C SER A 247 9.99 28.86 9.68
N ARG A 248 11.16 28.95 9.02
CA ARG A 248 12.28 28.05 9.27
C ARG A 248 12.90 28.32 10.64
N ILE A 249 12.94 27.29 11.50
CA ILE A 249 13.42 27.38 12.87
C ILE A 249 14.77 26.68 13.10
N GLY A 250 15.31 25.97 12.10
CA GLY A 250 16.60 25.29 12.22
C GLY A 250 16.79 24.16 11.25
N THR A 251 17.61 23.18 11.67
CA THR A 251 17.88 21.96 10.92
C THR A 251 17.76 20.74 11.83
N ALA A 252 17.60 19.55 11.22
CA ALA A 252 17.65 18.25 11.88
C ALA A 252 18.38 17.24 10.99
N SER A 253 19.02 16.24 11.62
CA SER A 253 19.59 15.07 10.94
C SER A 253 18.85 13.84 11.44
N LEU A 254 17.95 13.29 10.62
CA LEU A 254 17.04 12.20 10.98
C LEU A 254 17.07 11.13 9.88
N GLY A 255 17.06 9.85 10.25
CA GLY A 255 17.06 8.75 9.29
C GLY A 255 18.22 8.80 8.29
N GLY A 256 19.37 9.36 8.64
CA GLY A 256 20.53 9.50 7.77
C GLY A 256 20.44 10.63 6.73
N ALA A 257 19.46 11.53 6.83
CA ALA A 257 19.29 12.68 5.94
C ALA A 257 19.23 14.01 6.72
N ALA A 258 19.57 15.09 6.05
CA ALA A 258 19.50 16.45 6.57
C ALA A 258 18.20 17.12 6.12
N TYR A 259 17.58 17.84 7.05
CA TYR A 259 16.32 18.55 6.87
C TYR A 259 16.42 19.98 7.36
N ASP A 260 15.76 20.91 6.64
CA ASP A 260 15.39 22.21 7.17
C ASP A 260 14.07 22.03 7.94
N VAL A 261 14.03 22.57 9.15
CA VAL A 261 12.85 22.44 10.04
C VAL A 261 12.10 23.75 10.07
N TRP A 262 10.80 23.66 9.78
CA TRP A 262 9.87 24.78 9.80
C TRP A 262 8.81 24.55 10.87
N GLU A 263 8.27 25.64 11.42
CA GLU A 263 7.18 25.61 12.39
C GLU A 263 6.15 26.66 12.04
N GLY A 264 4.90 26.26 12.10
CA GLY A 264 3.73 27.11 11.96
C GLY A 264 2.61 26.64 12.87
N ARG A 265 1.60 27.50 13.01
CA ARG A 265 0.35 27.15 13.69
C ARG A 265 -0.81 27.45 12.77
N LEU A 266 -1.60 26.44 12.49
CA LEU A 266 -2.80 26.55 11.66
C LEU A 266 -4.06 26.44 12.52
N SER A 267 -5.17 26.88 11.96
CA SER A 267 -6.49 26.79 12.59
C SER A 267 -7.59 26.58 11.56
N ASN A 268 -8.57 25.76 11.92
CA ASN A 268 -9.76 25.53 11.11
C ASN A 268 -10.96 25.26 12.04
N GLY A 269 -12.10 25.91 11.80
CA GLY A 269 -13.32 25.69 12.57
C GLY A 269 -13.19 25.89 14.07
N GLY A 270 -12.26 26.78 14.53
CA GLY A 270 -11.97 27.03 15.94
C GLY A 270 -11.02 26.01 16.59
N ILE A 271 -10.53 25.02 15.84
CA ILE A 271 -9.49 24.08 16.25
C ILE A 271 -8.15 24.57 15.71
N SER A 272 -7.11 24.54 16.55
CA SER A 272 -5.75 24.93 16.17
C SER A 272 -4.78 23.80 16.44
N TRP A 273 -3.76 23.66 15.58
CA TRP A 273 -2.72 22.65 15.73
C TRP A 273 -1.34 23.20 15.34
N ASN A 274 -0.28 22.55 15.82
CA ASN A 274 1.08 22.87 15.39
C ASN A 274 1.38 22.16 14.06
N VAL A 275 2.05 22.86 13.13
CA VAL A 275 2.60 22.24 11.92
C VAL A 275 4.11 22.25 12.02
N VAL A 276 4.74 21.08 11.98
CA VAL A 276 6.20 20.97 11.99
C VAL A 276 6.63 20.27 10.70
N SER A 277 7.26 21.03 9.81
CA SER A 277 7.64 20.52 8.49
C SER A 277 9.15 20.30 8.42
N TYR A 278 9.53 19.10 8.00
CA TYR A 278 10.90 18.67 7.76
C TYR A 278 11.13 18.62 6.24
N VAL A 279 11.79 19.64 5.71
CA VAL A 279 12.10 19.74 4.27
C VAL A 279 13.45 19.09 4.00
N ARG A 280 13.46 18.00 3.29
CA ARG A 280 14.70 17.28 2.97
C ARG A 280 15.59 18.12 2.05
N GLN A 281 16.84 18.37 2.47
CA GLN A 281 17.77 19.23 1.74
C GLN A 281 18.19 18.66 0.37
N GLN A 282 18.10 17.34 0.23
CA GLN A 282 18.30 16.67 -1.07
C GLN A 282 17.09 15.80 -1.37
N GLY A 283 16.34 16.17 -2.40
CA GLY A 283 15.13 15.46 -2.82
C GLY A 283 15.41 13.99 -3.19
N THR A 284 14.41 13.13 -3.00
CA THR A 284 14.47 11.70 -3.29
C THR A 284 13.15 11.24 -3.90
N GLY A 285 13.13 10.10 -4.60
CA GLY A 285 11.90 9.45 -5.11
C GLY A 285 11.38 8.34 -4.18
N SER A 286 11.98 8.17 -3.00
CA SER A 286 11.53 7.19 -2.01
C SER A 286 11.93 7.61 -0.61
N LEU A 287 11.12 7.25 0.38
CA LEU A 287 11.38 7.47 1.78
C LEU A 287 11.17 6.19 2.57
N ASP A 288 11.98 6.04 3.60
CA ASP A 288 11.84 5.04 4.66
C ASP A 288 11.90 5.80 5.99
N VAL A 289 10.75 5.94 6.64
CA VAL A 289 10.53 6.86 7.75
C VAL A 289 10.26 6.09 9.04
N HIS A 290 11.15 6.23 10.02
CA HIS A 290 10.86 5.91 11.41
C HIS A 290 10.13 7.12 12.03
N ILE A 291 8.83 7.02 12.19
CA ILE A 291 7.97 8.15 12.62
C ILE A 291 8.40 8.65 14.02
N ALA A 292 8.91 7.74 14.85
CA ALA A 292 9.41 8.09 16.18
C ALA A 292 10.55 9.10 16.16
N ASP A 293 11.39 9.11 15.10
CA ASP A 293 12.50 10.06 14.98
C ASP A 293 11.98 11.50 14.83
N PHE A 294 11.00 11.69 13.94
CA PHE A 294 10.40 13.00 13.63
C PHE A 294 9.49 13.50 14.76
N THR A 295 8.63 12.65 15.29
CA THR A 295 7.79 13.01 16.44
C THR A 295 8.63 13.25 17.71
N GLY A 296 9.75 12.54 17.86
CA GLY A 296 10.70 12.73 18.94
C GLY A 296 11.44 14.06 18.88
N ASP A 297 11.92 14.47 17.68
CA ASP A 297 12.53 15.78 17.45
C ASP A 297 11.51 16.91 17.68
N ALA A 298 10.29 16.78 17.13
CA ALA A 298 9.21 17.75 17.33
C ALA A 298 8.81 17.87 18.81
N ALA A 299 8.76 16.75 19.55
CA ALA A 299 8.51 16.75 21.00
C ALA A 299 9.66 17.40 21.78
N GLY A 300 10.91 17.15 21.39
CA GLY A 300 12.09 17.80 21.96
C GLY A 300 12.09 19.32 21.75
N ARG A 301 11.43 19.81 20.71
CA ARG A 301 11.22 21.24 20.42
C ARG A 301 9.97 21.81 21.10
N GLY A 302 9.13 20.99 21.72
CA GLY A 302 7.92 21.43 22.44
C GLY A 302 6.66 21.49 21.58
N TYR A 303 6.64 20.93 20.37
CA TYR A 303 5.50 20.98 19.45
C TYR A 303 4.62 19.73 19.49
N VAL A 304 5.07 18.63 20.08
CA VAL A 304 4.34 17.38 20.25
C VAL A 304 4.30 16.97 21.70
N ASP A 305 3.12 16.63 22.21
CA ASP A 305 2.96 16.00 23.52
C ASP A 305 2.98 14.47 23.35
N LYS A 306 3.78 13.79 24.14
CA LYS A 306 3.87 12.31 24.12
C LYS A 306 2.60 11.62 24.61
N ALA A 307 1.68 12.34 25.24
CA ALA A 307 0.35 11.84 25.59
C ALA A 307 -0.62 11.80 24.40
N TRP A 308 -0.32 12.48 23.30
CA TRP A 308 -1.15 12.47 22.09
C TRP A 308 -1.07 11.16 21.34
N TYR A 309 -2.00 10.96 20.42
CA TYR A 309 -2.16 9.77 19.63
C TYR A 309 -1.85 10.03 18.15
N LEU A 310 -1.03 9.17 17.57
CA LEU A 310 -0.88 9.07 16.11
C LEU A 310 -2.18 8.50 15.55
N THR A 311 -2.90 9.30 14.78
CA THR A 311 -4.23 8.97 14.25
C THR A 311 -4.21 8.65 12.75
N SER A 312 -3.26 9.24 12.01
CA SER A 312 -3.12 9.05 10.57
C SER A 312 -1.67 9.22 10.11
N VAL A 313 -1.28 8.40 9.14
CA VAL A 313 -0.03 8.51 8.40
C VAL A 313 -0.39 8.51 6.93
N GLN A 314 -0.20 9.64 6.26
CA GLN A 314 -0.55 9.88 4.87
C GLN A 314 0.69 10.21 4.07
N PHE A 315 0.70 9.87 2.77
CA PHE A 315 1.70 10.36 1.82
C PHE A 315 1.00 10.77 0.53
N GLY A 316 1.36 11.94 0.03
CA GLY A 316 0.75 12.50 -1.17
C GLY A 316 1.53 13.67 -1.74
N PHE A 317 0.81 14.49 -2.46
CA PHE A 317 1.35 15.67 -3.14
C PHE A 317 0.49 16.89 -2.83
N GLU A 318 1.13 18.02 -2.64
CA GLU A 318 0.47 19.31 -2.63
C GLU A 318 0.80 20.05 -3.94
N PRO A 319 -0.05 19.98 -4.97
CA PRO A 319 0.15 20.72 -6.21
C PRO A 319 -0.35 22.16 -6.08
N TRP A 320 0.46 23.12 -6.52
CA TRP A 320 0.07 24.52 -6.79
C TRP A 320 -0.08 24.78 -8.29
N VAL A 321 0.86 24.23 -9.10
CA VAL A 321 0.84 24.39 -10.56
C VAL A 321 1.08 23.02 -11.21
N GLY A 322 0.17 22.60 -12.08
CA GLY A 322 0.23 21.32 -12.78
C GLY A 322 -0.41 20.21 -11.98
N GLY A 323 0.37 19.20 -11.60
CA GLY A 323 -0.06 18.04 -10.79
C GLY A 323 -0.23 16.75 -11.59
N GLN A 324 -0.63 16.80 -12.88
CA GLN A 324 -0.77 15.61 -13.71
C GLN A 324 0.57 14.87 -13.84
N GLY A 325 0.56 13.53 -13.64
CA GLY A 325 1.73 12.67 -13.74
C GLY A 325 2.49 12.47 -12.42
N LEU A 326 2.15 13.19 -11.34
CA LEU A 326 2.60 12.86 -10.00
C LEU A 326 1.98 11.50 -9.60
N ALA A 327 2.76 10.61 -8.99
CA ALA A 327 2.27 9.28 -8.66
C ALA A 327 2.95 8.69 -7.42
N VAL A 328 2.18 8.04 -6.57
CA VAL A 328 2.66 7.13 -5.53
C VAL A 328 2.64 5.72 -6.10
N ASP A 329 3.81 5.11 -6.26
CA ASP A 329 3.93 3.76 -6.78
C ASP A 329 3.63 2.73 -5.69
N THR A 330 4.10 3.03 -4.47
CA THR A 330 3.96 2.10 -3.34
C THR A 330 3.90 2.86 -2.02
N PHE A 331 3.10 2.36 -1.08
CA PHE A 331 2.99 2.89 0.27
C PHE A 331 2.84 1.74 1.28
N SER A 332 3.53 1.82 2.41
CA SER A 332 3.34 0.90 3.52
C SER A 332 3.43 1.59 4.88
N PHE A 333 2.73 1.03 5.86
CA PHE A 333 2.77 1.49 7.24
C PHE A 333 2.63 0.33 8.22
N THR A 334 3.40 0.38 9.34
CA THR A 334 3.30 -0.54 10.49
C THR A 334 3.51 0.22 11.80
N THR A 335 2.94 -0.26 12.91
CA THR A 335 3.02 0.39 14.23
C THR A 335 4.18 -0.09 15.11
N ASP A 336 4.78 -1.23 14.82
CA ASP A 336 5.70 -1.94 15.73
C ASP A 336 7.04 -2.32 15.11
N GLY A 337 7.44 -1.68 14.01
CA GLY A 337 8.72 -1.95 13.34
C GLY A 337 8.88 -3.39 12.84
N GLY A 338 7.88 -4.20 13.10
CA GLY A 338 7.79 -5.55 12.59
C GLY A 338 7.82 -5.49 11.08
N GLY A 339 8.93 -5.92 10.51
CA GLY A 339 9.37 -5.80 9.13
C GLY A 339 8.31 -5.25 8.20
N GLY A 340 8.28 -3.91 8.06
CA GLY A 340 7.43 -3.29 7.08
C GLY A 340 7.70 -4.00 5.79
N THR A 341 6.69 -4.65 5.24
CA THR A 341 6.77 -4.98 3.84
C THR A 341 6.95 -3.67 3.13
N THR A 342 8.21 -3.31 2.87
CA THR A 342 8.50 -2.33 1.83
C THR A 342 7.61 -2.73 0.69
N PRO A 343 6.82 -1.82 0.12
CA PRO A 343 5.96 -2.19 -1.01
C PRO A 343 6.80 -2.99 -2.00
N PRO A 344 6.27 -4.07 -2.56
CA PRO A 344 7.04 -4.85 -3.51
C PRO A 344 7.56 -3.89 -4.57
N PRO A 345 8.87 -3.84 -4.82
CA PRO A 345 9.42 -2.92 -5.81
C PRO A 345 8.71 -3.18 -7.13
N SER A 346 8.16 -2.12 -7.70
CA SER A 346 7.62 -2.16 -9.06
C SER A 346 8.77 -2.53 -10.01
N GLY A 347 8.79 -3.76 -10.49
CA GLY A 347 9.84 -4.29 -11.36
C GLY A 347 10.84 -5.18 -10.61
N GLY A 348 10.50 -6.43 -10.36
CA GLY A 348 11.45 -7.46 -9.94
C GLY A 348 12.25 -7.97 -11.13
N THR A 349 13.49 -8.40 -10.89
CA THR A 349 14.31 -9.16 -11.81
C THR A 349 13.95 -10.64 -11.75
N THR A 350 14.32 -11.38 -12.78
CA THR A 350 14.11 -12.83 -12.79
C THR A 350 15.36 -13.50 -12.20
N VAL A 351 15.17 -14.43 -11.28
CA VAL A 351 16.24 -15.27 -10.74
C VAL A 351 16.22 -16.60 -11.48
N VAL A 352 17.31 -16.92 -12.19
CA VAL A 352 17.39 -18.08 -13.07
C VAL A 352 18.46 -19.05 -12.57
N GLY A 353 18.09 -20.31 -12.39
CA GLY A 353 19.01 -21.38 -12.00
C GLY A 353 19.95 -21.77 -13.14
N GLN A 354 21.25 -21.77 -12.91
CA GLN A 354 22.25 -22.08 -13.92
C GLN A 354 22.15 -23.50 -14.48
N ALA A 355 21.80 -24.47 -13.63
CA ALA A 355 21.68 -25.87 -14.05
C ALA A 355 20.47 -26.13 -14.94
N SER A 356 19.40 -25.35 -14.78
CA SER A 356 18.09 -25.64 -15.35
C SER A 356 17.66 -24.66 -16.44
N ASP A 357 18.28 -23.48 -16.46
CA ASP A 357 17.84 -22.31 -17.23
C ASP A 357 16.36 -21.92 -16.96
N ARG A 358 15.85 -22.35 -15.77
CA ARG A 358 14.51 -22.07 -15.29
C ARG A 358 14.49 -21.01 -14.21
N CYS A 359 13.36 -20.34 -14.11
CA CYS A 359 13.14 -19.26 -13.18
C CYS A 359 12.72 -19.77 -11.80
N LEU A 360 13.19 -19.08 -10.77
CA LEU A 360 12.67 -19.19 -9.41
C LEU A 360 11.24 -18.66 -9.40
N ASP A 361 10.28 -19.52 -9.05
CA ASP A 361 8.87 -19.30 -9.31
C ASP A 361 8.02 -19.57 -8.07
N VAL A 362 7.07 -18.68 -7.80
CA VAL A 362 6.02 -18.90 -6.80
C VAL A 362 4.92 -19.75 -7.43
N LYS A 363 4.75 -20.96 -6.99
CA LYS A 363 3.79 -21.93 -7.56
C LYS A 363 2.40 -21.33 -7.74
N ASN A 364 1.92 -21.31 -8.97
CA ASN A 364 0.63 -20.76 -9.38
C ASN A 364 0.44 -19.25 -9.07
N GLY A 365 1.50 -18.52 -8.76
CA GLY A 365 1.41 -17.12 -8.33
C GLY A 365 0.61 -16.93 -7.02
N ALA A 366 0.47 -17.99 -6.20
CA ALA A 366 -0.34 -17.93 -5.00
C ALA A 366 0.33 -17.08 -3.90
N ALA A 367 -0.48 -16.24 -3.22
CA ALA A 367 0.00 -15.31 -2.20
C ALA A 367 -0.13 -15.82 -0.75
N ALA A 368 -0.52 -17.08 -0.54
CA ALA A 368 -0.64 -17.63 0.80
C ALA A 368 0.73 -17.90 1.44
N ASP A 369 0.85 -17.72 2.75
CA ASP A 369 2.01 -18.16 3.50
C ASP A 369 2.20 -19.68 3.37
N GLY A 370 3.45 -20.13 3.19
CA GLY A 370 3.78 -21.51 2.92
C GLY A 370 3.67 -21.92 1.44
N THR A 371 3.34 -20.98 0.53
CA THR A 371 3.33 -21.27 -0.89
C THR A 371 4.69 -21.79 -1.35
N VAL A 372 4.67 -22.86 -2.12
CA VAL A 372 5.86 -23.52 -2.68
C VAL A 372 6.61 -22.55 -3.58
N VAL A 373 7.93 -22.49 -3.39
CA VAL A 373 8.86 -21.91 -4.36
C VAL A 373 9.53 -23.07 -5.13
N GLN A 374 9.59 -22.94 -6.44
CA GLN A 374 9.99 -24.01 -7.36
C GLN A 374 10.79 -23.47 -8.55
N LEU A 375 11.35 -24.37 -9.34
CA LEU A 375 11.80 -24.04 -10.71
C LEU A 375 10.58 -24.11 -11.65
N TRP A 376 10.47 -23.17 -12.56
CA TRP A 376 9.47 -23.19 -13.63
C TRP A 376 10.01 -22.56 -14.90
N ASP A 377 9.44 -22.93 -16.04
CA ASP A 377 9.81 -22.31 -17.31
C ASP A 377 9.63 -20.79 -17.25
N CYS A 378 10.65 -20.05 -17.65
CA CYS A 378 10.62 -18.58 -17.59
C CYS A 378 9.56 -18.03 -18.55
N ASN A 379 8.55 -17.38 -18.02
CA ASN A 379 7.39 -16.85 -18.75
C ASN A 379 7.15 -15.36 -18.51
N GLY A 380 8.00 -14.70 -17.68
CA GLY A 380 7.90 -13.27 -17.39
C GLY A 380 6.79 -12.88 -16.41
N ALA A 381 5.97 -13.85 -15.94
CA ALA A 381 4.89 -13.59 -14.99
C ALA A 381 5.38 -13.01 -13.65
N GLY A 382 4.51 -12.31 -12.93
CA GLY A 382 4.80 -11.75 -11.61
C GLY A 382 5.28 -12.79 -10.58
N ALA A 383 4.85 -14.05 -10.71
CA ALA A 383 5.30 -15.17 -9.90
C ALA A 383 6.82 -15.43 -9.96
N GLN A 384 7.49 -14.95 -10.99
CA GLN A 384 8.92 -15.14 -11.26
C GLN A 384 9.76 -13.87 -11.03
N LYS A 385 9.11 -12.81 -10.55
CA LYS A 385 9.79 -11.56 -10.26
C LYS A 385 10.23 -11.52 -8.80
N TRP A 386 11.48 -11.15 -8.61
CA TRP A 386 12.09 -11.04 -7.29
C TRP A 386 12.82 -9.72 -7.18
N ALA A 387 12.57 -9.00 -6.14
CA ALA A 387 13.21 -7.74 -5.88
C ALA A 387 13.97 -7.79 -4.56
N ARG A 388 15.14 -7.19 -4.55
CA ARG A 388 15.95 -7.13 -3.35
C ARG A 388 15.51 -5.98 -2.45
N GLN A 389 15.25 -6.28 -1.19
CA GLN A 389 14.98 -5.31 -0.14
C GLN A 389 15.92 -5.55 1.05
N GLY A 390 16.99 -4.78 1.12
CA GLY A 390 18.08 -5.06 2.05
C GLY A 390 18.64 -6.48 1.83
N GLU A 391 18.49 -7.36 2.82
CA GLU A 391 18.87 -8.77 2.72
C GLU A 391 17.71 -9.69 2.28
N ALA A 392 16.47 -9.20 2.17
CA ALA A 392 15.33 -9.99 1.74
C ALA A 392 15.19 -10.02 0.21
N LEU A 393 14.69 -11.15 -0.31
CA LEU A 393 14.18 -11.29 -1.67
C LEU A 393 12.65 -11.32 -1.61
N VAL A 394 12.01 -10.32 -2.16
CA VAL A 394 10.55 -10.14 -2.13
C VAL A 394 9.98 -10.42 -3.51
N ASN A 395 8.90 -11.18 -3.57
CA ASN A 395 8.12 -11.32 -4.79
C ASN A 395 7.15 -10.13 -4.91
N PRO A 396 7.31 -9.22 -5.90
CA PRO A 396 6.50 -8.01 -6.02
C PRO A 396 5.00 -8.29 -6.20
N GLY A 397 4.67 -9.37 -6.89
CA GLY A 397 3.27 -9.73 -7.16
C GLY A 397 2.48 -10.15 -5.92
N THR A 398 3.18 -10.60 -4.87
CA THR A 398 2.54 -11.09 -3.62
C THR A 398 2.88 -10.26 -2.39
N GLY A 399 3.91 -9.40 -2.47
CA GLY A 399 4.43 -8.66 -1.32
C GLY A 399 5.10 -9.54 -0.25
N LYS A 400 5.44 -10.78 -0.58
CA LYS A 400 5.99 -11.76 0.38
C LYS A 400 7.44 -12.11 0.08
N CYS A 401 8.13 -12.61 1.12
CA CYS A 401 9.55 -12.90 1.12
C CYS A 401 9.87 -14.36 0.80
N LEU A 402 11.01 -14.57 0.16
CA LEU A 402 11.67 -15.87 0.05
C LEU A 402 12.12 -16.30 1.45
N ASP A 403 11.61 -17.41 1.94
CA ASP A 403 11.68 -17.80 3.35
C ASP A 403 12.11 -19.26 3.51
N VAL A 404 13.00 -19.51 4.46
CA VAL A 404 13.35 -20.87 4.87
C VAL A 404 12.29 -21.39 5.84
N SER A 405 11.57 -22.43 5.44
CA SER A 405 10.40 -22.94 6.15
C SER A 405 10.65 -23.23 7.64
N GLY A 406 9.88 -22.53 8.48
CA GLY A 406 9.97 -22.62 9.94
C GLY A 406 11.30 -22.11 10.52
N GLY A 407 12.10 -21.35 9.77
CA GLY A 407 13.40 -20.84 10.21
C GLY A 407 14.42 -21.93 10.53
N ARG A 408 14.26 -23.15 9.96
CA ARG A 408 15.13 -24.29 10.23
C ARG A 408 16.44 -24.18 9.47
N THR A 409 17.51 -24.75 10.05
CA THR A 409 18.87 -24.68 9.48
C THR A 409 19.43 -25.98 8.90
N PRO A 410 18.83 -27.17 9.06
CA PRO A 410 19.37 -28.41 8.48
C PRO A 410 19.29 -28.42 6.95
N ASN A 411 20.22 -29.18 6.31
CA ASN A 411 20.16 -29.51 4.89
C ASN A 411 18.81 -30.12 4.53
N GLY A 412 18.26 -29.76 3.35
CA GLY A 412 16.98 -30.25 2.90
C GLY A 412 15.78 -29.45 3.43
N THR A 413 16.01 -28.43 4.26
CA THR A 413 14.91 -27.55 4.65
C THR A 413 14.40 -26.78 3.43
N LEU A 414 13.10 -26.91 3.17
CA LEU A 414 12.46 -26.31 1.99
C LEU A 414 12.37 -24.79 2.11
N VAL A 415 12.39 -24.15 0.96
CA VAL A 415 12.15 -22.72 0.82
C VAL A 415 10.71 -22.50 0.35
N GLN A 416 10.09 -21.48 0.86
CA GLN A 416 8.68 -21.13 0.68
C GLN A 416 8.52 -19.62 0.48
N LEU A 417 7.31 -19.21 0.13
CA LEU A 417 6.87 -17.83 0.24
C LEU A 417 6.24 -17.62 1.62
N TRP A 418 6.60 -16.56 2.30
CA TRP A 418 6.06 -16.23 3.63
C TRP A 418 5.96 -14.72 3.82
N SER A 419 5.03 -14.27 4.67
CA SER A 419 4.93 -12.86 5.07
C SER A 419 6.27 -12.34 5.55
N CYS A 420 6.72 -11.19 5.01
CA CYS A 420 8.01 -10.62 5.37
C CYS A 420 8.00 -10.22 6.85
N ASN A 421 8.95 -10.74 7.62
CA ASN A 421 9.05 -10.53 9.07
C ASN A 421 10.45 -10.13 9.53
N GLY A 422 11.40 -9.96 8.59
CA GLY A 422 12.77 -9.53 8.88
C GLY A 422 13.63 -10.55 9.65
N GLN A 423 13.11 -11.76 9.90
CA GLN A 423 13.83 -12.81 10.63
C GLN A 423 14.95 -13.41 9.76
N GLY A 424 15.89 -14.08 10.38
CA GLY A 424 17.05 -14.68 9.71
C GLY A 424 16.70 -15.65 8.58
N ALA A 425 15.55 -16.34 8.67
CA ALA A 425 15.00 -17.21 7.63
C ALA A 425 14.81 -16.52 6.27
N GLN A 426 14.65 -15.19 6.26
CA GLN A 426 14.37 -14.35 5.09
C GLN A 426 15.57 -13.53 4.63
N LYS A 427 16.73 -13.70 5.27
CA LYS A 427 17.94 -12.95 4.98
C LYS A 427 18.87 -13.72 4.05
N TRP A 428 19.13 -13.14 2.88
CA TRP A 428 19.89 -13.76 1.81
C TRP A 428 21.05 -12.87 1.37
N ARG A 429 22.25 -13.40 1.45
CA ARG A 429 23.44 -12.77 0.86
C ARG A 429 23.62 -13.33 -0.55
N ILE A 430 23.66 -12.46 -1.53
CA ILE A 430 23.92 -12.80 -2.93
C ILE A 430 25.42 -12.57 -3.18
N ASN A 431 26.14 -13.63 -3.48
CA ASN A 431 27.56 -13.58 -3.73
C ASN A 431 27.86 -13.35 -5.24
N ALA A 432 29.07 -12.88 -5.52
CA ALA A 432 29.50 -12.60 -6.91
C ALA A 432 29.61 -13.89 -7.76
N ASP A 433 29.73 -15.04 -7.14
CA ASP A 433 29.73 -16.36 -7.80
C ASP A 433 28.35 -16.89 -8.15
N GLY A 434 27.29 -16.11 -7.87
CA GLY A 434 25.90 -16.47 -8.13
C GLY A 434 25.27 -17.34 -7.04
N THR A 435 25.94 -17.62 -5.93
CA THR A 435 25.33 -18.32 -4.82
C THR A 435 24.48 -17.37 -3.97
N PHE A 436 23.30 -17.83 -3.56
CA PHE A 436 22.41 -17.12 -2.65
C PHE A 436 22.45 -17.84 -1.28
N VAL A 437 23.09 -17.21 -0.29
CA VAL A 437 23.35 -17.80 1.02
C VAL A 437 22.36 -17.25 2.05
N ASN A 438 21.58 -18.11 2.66
CA ASN A 438 20.78 -17.73 3.82
C ASN A 438 21.69 -17.43 5.01
N THR A 439 21.66 -16.21 5.52
CA THR A 439 22.63 -15.72 6.51
C THR A 439 22.45 -16.38 7.90
N GLN A 440 21.25 -16.85 8.23
CA GLN A 440 20.99 -17.56 9.49
C GLN A 440 21.58 -18.96 9.51
N SER A 441 21.44 -19.70 8.41
CA SER A 441 21.89 -21.09 8.31
C SER A 441 23.30 -21.25 7.75
N GLY A 442 23.81 -20.23 7.06
CA GLY A 442 25.05 -20.29 6.28
C GLY A 442 24.97 -21.18 5.04
N LYS A 443 23.75 -21.61 4.64
CA LYS A 443 23.49 -22.54 3.54
C LYS A 443 23.03 -21.86 2.27
N CYS A 444 23.31 -22.50 1.14
CA CYS A 444 22.96 -22.03 -0.18
C CYS A 444 21.53 -22.41 -0.60
N LEU A 445 20.92 -21.52 -1.37
CA LEU A 445 19.69 -21.77 -2.13
C LEU A 445 19.98 -22.87 -3.16
N ASP A 446 19.23 -23.95 -3.13
CA ASP A 446 19.56 -25.21 -3.81
C ASP A 446 18.31 -25.82 -4.46
N ALA A 447 18.43 -26.27 -5.69
CA ALA A 447 17.39 -27.08 -6.33
C ALA A 447 17.46 -28.52 -5.83
N VAL A 448 16.37 -29.01 -5.23
CA VAL A 448 16.27 -30.33 -4.61
C VAL A 448 16.77 -31.42 -5.58
N GLU A 449 17.64 -32.31 -5.06
CA GLU A 449 18.23 -33.45 -5.79
C GLU A 449 18.92 -33.05 -7.12
N ARG A 450 19.40 -31.81 -7.23
CA ARG A 450 19.95 -31.25 -8.47
C ARG A 450 18.97 -31.28 -9.64
N GLY A 451 17.68 -31.29 -9.33
CA GLY A 451 16.62 -31.33 -10.32
C GLY A 451 16.64 -30.10 -11.23
N THR A 452 16.34 -30.32 -12.50
CA THR A 452 16.27 -29.27 -13.51
C THR A 452 14.86 -29.14 -14.13
N ALA A 453 13.94 -30.02 -13.76
CA ALA A 453 12.58 -30.04 -14.32
C ALA A 453 11.71 -28.92 -13.73
N ALA A 454 10.70 -28.48 -14.49
CA ALA A 454 9.63 -27.64 -13.98
C ALA A 454 8.93 -28.33 -12.79
N GLY A 455 8.70 -27.59 -11.70
CA GLY A 455 8.14 -28.10 -10.45
C GLY A 455 9.20 -28.60 -9.45
N THR A 456 10.49 -28.61 -9.80
CA THR A 456 11.56 -28.93 -8.84
C THR A 456 11.49 -27.94 -7.66
N ARG A 457 11.42 -28.45 -6.43
CA ARG A 457 11.36 -27.64 -5.22
C ARG A 457 12.72 -27.02 -4.89
N ILE A 458 12.68 -25.97 -4.11
CA ILE A 458 13.87 -25.26 -3.64
C ILE A 458 14.05 -25.53 -2.15
N GLN A 459 15.30 -25.70 -1.74
CA GLN A 459 15.73 -25.99 -0.37
C GLN A 459 16.97 -25.16 -0.01
N ILE A 460 17.41 -25.26 1.23
CA ILE A 460 18.76 -24.86 1.63
C ILE A 460 19.63 -26.11 1.78
N TRP A 461 20.88 -26.02 1.34
CA TRP A 461 21.88 -27.09 1.44
C TRP A 461 23.27 -26.51 1.67
N ASP A 462 24.21 -27.32 2.20
CA ASP A 462 25.61 -26.88 2.35
C ASP A 462 26.14 -26.33 1.06
N CYS A 463 26.80 -25.17 1.13
CA CYS A 463 27.38 -24.52 -0.04
C CYS A 463 28.63 -25.29 -0.51
N TYR A 464 28.62 -25.70 -1.75
CA TYR A 464 29.76 -26.44 -2.34
C TYR A 464 30.87 -25.53 -2.94
N GLY A 465 30.75 -24.20 -2.72
CA GLY A 465 31.70 -23.21 -3.22
C GLY A 465 31.46 -22.80 -4.68
N GLY A 466 31.56 -21.51 -4.97
CA GLY A 466 31.47 -20.98 -6.32
C GLY A 466 32.63 -21.47 -7.17
N GLY A 467 32.32 -21.94 -8.35
CA GLY A 467 33.35 -22.44 -9.29
C GLY A 467 32.84 -23.50 -10.26
N GLY A 468 31.49 -23.64 -10.41
CA GLY A 468 30.90 -24.46 -11.48
C GLY A 468 30.71 -25.94 -11.19
N THR A 469 31.07 -26.43 -10.02
CA THR A 469 30.94 -27.85 -9.69
C THR A 469 29.54 -28.24 -9.17
N GLN A 470 28.73 -27.27 -8.74
CA GLN A 470 27.35 -27.50 -8.29
C GLN A 470 26.37 -26.45 -8.86
N PRO A 471 26.07 -26.55 -10.15
CA PRO A 471 25.28 -25.51 -10.86
C PRO A 471 23.82 -25.38 -10.37
N ASN A 472 23.31 -26.35 -9.58
CA ASN A 472 22.00 -26.27 -8.94
C ASN A 472 21.94 -25.30 -7.74
N GLN A 473 23.08 -24.71 -7.34
CA GLN A 473 23.18 -23.68 -6.30
C GLN A 473 23.61 -22.33 -6.86
N VAL A 474 23.77 -22.22 -8.17
CA VAL A 474 24.19 -20.99 -8.84
C VAL A 474 23.01 -20.37 -9.58
N TRP A 475 22.78 -19.11 -9.31
CA TRP A 475 21.64 -18.35 -9.79
C TRP A 475 22.11 -17.06 -10.47
N SER A 476 21.47 -16.68 -11.55
CA SER A 476 21.69 -15.41 -12.23
C SER A 476 20.47 -14.51 -12.09
N ILE A 477 20.70 -13.21 -11.90
CA ILE A 477 19.68 -12.17 -11.88
C ILE A 477 19.62 -11.56 -13.28
N ARG A 478 18.44 -11.61 -13.92
CA ARG A 478 18.20 -11.12 -15.29
C ARG A 478 17.04 -10.12 -15.34
#